data_19ebabc057a160f4212770f3df8aafb3
#
_entry.id   19ebabc057a160f4212770f3df8aafb3
#
_cell.length_a   1.000
_cell.length_b   1.000
_cell.length_c   1.000
_cell.angle_alpha   90.00
_cell.angle_beta   90.00
_cell.angle_gamma   90.00
#
_symmetry.space_group_name_H-M   'P 1'
#
loop_
_entity.id
_entity.type
_entity.pdbx_description
1 polymer ?
#
loop_
_entity_poly.entity_id
_entity_poly.type
_entity_poly.pdbx_seq_one_letter_code
_entity_poly.pdbx_strand_id
1 'polypeptide(L)'
;MKSASATIFDEAYYQRFYFDKKTSVVDPAHMERLGTFVCSYLKYLRVPVQRVLDVGCGIGLWKGIVAQHFPGAAYHGVEFSAYLCERFGWQQGSVVDYAAHEPFDLVICQGVLPYLSPPDLKRALHNLGRLSKGALYVEAVSREDYERDTIDEDLTDNRVFRHRAELYRRGLAEGCLELGGGVWLSRQAEVPLFELEHASGL
;
A
#
# COMPACT_ATOMS: atom_id res chain seq x y z
N MET A 1 -25.13 2.77 0.79
CA MET A 1 -24.13 3.79 1.19
C MET A 1 -23.10 3.84 0.10
N LYS A 2 -22.82 5.02 -0.47
CA LYS A 2 -21.94 5.17 -1.65
C LYS A 2 -20.49 4.87 -1.21
N SER A 3 -19.89 3.81 -1.76
CA SER A 3 -18.44 3.66 -1.90
C SER A 3 -17.84 5.01 -2.32
N ALA A 4 -16.63 5.34 -1.88
CA ALA A 4 -15.93 6.52 -2.36
C ALA A 4 -16.09 6.56 -3.89
N SER A 5 -16.81 7.56 -4.37
CA SER A 5 -17.23 7.61 -5.77
C SER A 5 -15.98 7.73 -6.62
N ALA A 6 -15.86 6.97 -7.69
CA ALA A 6 -14.80 7.08 -8.70
C ALA A 6 -14.59 8.53 -9.21
N THR A 7 -15.57 9.40 -8.99
CA THR A 7 -15.53 10.85 -9.27
C THR A 7 -14.64 11.66 -8.31
N ILE A 8 -14.16 11.09 -7.19
CA ILE A 8 -13.29 11.81 -6.25
C ILE A 8 -11.84 11.83 -6.74
N PHE A 9 -11.41 10.76 -7.43
CA PHE A 9 -10.05 10.57 -7.94
C PHE A 9 -9.98 10.90 -9.43
N ASP A 10 -10.37 12.12 -9.76
CA ASP A 10 -10.38 12.67 -11.11
C ASP A 10 -9.07 13.41 -11.46
N GLU A 11 -9.01 13.99 -12.65
CA GLU A 11 -7.87 14.78 -13.09
C GLU A 11 -7.56 15.94 -12.14
N ALA A 12 -8.56 16.66 -11.64
CA ALA A 12 -8.36 17.80 -10.75
C ALA A 12 -7.70 17.37 -9.42
N TYR A 13 -8.10 16.20 -8.90
CA TYR A 13 -7.46 15.61 -7.72
C TYR A 13 -5.98 15.36 -7.96
N TYR A 14 -5.62 14.68 -9.08
CA TYR A 14 -4.22 14.36 -9.35
C TYR A 14 -3.39 15.56 -9.74
N GLN A 15 -3.96 16.55 -10.40
CA GLN A 15 -3.28 17.83 -10.63
C GLN A 15 -2.87 18.46 -9.31
N ARG A 16 -3.78 18.57 -8.36
CA ARG A 16 -3.52 19.20 -7.06
C ARG A 16 -2.47 18.43 -6.24
N PHE A 17 -2.65 17.13 -6.06
CA PHE A 17 -1.88 16.35 -5.09
C PHE A 17 -0.62 15.71 -5.67
N TYR A 18 -0.48 15.61 -7.00
CA TYR A 18 0.62 14.85 -7.62
C TYR A 18 1.39 15.61 -8.70
N PHE A 19 0.74 16.47 -9.49
CA PHE A 19 1.37 17.07 -10.66
C PHE A 19 1.74 18.54 -10.47
N ASP A 20 1.02 19.30 -9.65
CA ASP A 20 1.39 20.69 -9.33
C ASP A 20 2.52 20.70 -8.29
N LYS A 21 3.70 21.19 -8.69
CA LYS A 21 4.88 21.26 -7.83
C LYS A 21 4.69 22.08 -6.54
N LYS A 22 3.67 22.94 -6.47
CA LYS A 22 3.40 23.79 -5.29
C LYS A 22 2.56 23.07 -4.25
N THR A 23 1.75 22.09 -4.66
CA THR A 23 0.76 21.41 -3.82
C THR A 23 0.96 19.89 -3.79
N SER A 24 1.94 19.39 -4.58
CA SER A 24 2.23 17.96 -4.63
C SER A 24 2.71 17.44 -3.28
N VAL A 25 2.09 16.34 -2.85
CA VAL A 25 2.49 15.57 -1.67
C VAL A 25 3.61 14.56 -1.96
N VAL A 26 4.04 14.49 -3.23
CA VAL A 26 5.10 13.56 -3.66
C VAL A 26 6.47 14.18 -3.43
N ASP A 27 7.25 13.58 -2.55
CA ASP A 27 8.69 13.81 -2.42
C ASP A 27 9.45 12.64 -3.06
N PRO A 28 10.07 12.83 -4.25
CA PRO A 28 10.81 11.77 -4.92
C PRO A 28 11.97 11.21 -4.07
N ALA A 29 12.66 12.07 -3.31
CA ALA A 29 13.76 11.63 -2.47
C ALA A 29 13.28 10.81 -1.27
N HIS A 30 12.10 11.14 -0.72
CA HIS A 30 11.45 10.32 0.29
C HIS A 30 11.05 8.95 -0.28
N MET A 31 10.43 8.93 -1.47
CA MET A 31 10.04 7.68 -2.13
C MET A 31 11.22 6.78 -2.46
N GLU A 32 12.36 7.34 -2.88
CA GLU A 32 13.58 6.58 -3.12
C GLU A 32 14.12 5.94 -1.82
N ARG A 33 14.17 6.71 -0.72
CA ARG A 33 14.57 6.18 0.60
C ARG A 33 13.65 5.09 1.08
N LEU A 34 12.33 5.32 0.99
CA LEU A 34 11.32 4.34 1.38
C LEU A 34 11.44 3.05 0.56
N GLY A 35 11.52 3.18 -0.76
CA GLY A 35 11.67 2.04 -1.66
C GLY A 35 12.96 1.26 -1.39
N THR A 36 14.08 1.96 -1.15
CA THR A 36 15.35 1.35 -0.78
C THR A 36 15.22 0.59 0.54
N PHE A 37 14.58 1.18 1.56
CA PHE A 37 14.34 0.54 2.84
C PHE A 37 13.54 -0.75 2.67
N VAL A 38 12.35 -0.68 2.07
CA VAL A 38 11.46 -1.83 1.90
C VAL A 38 12.15 -2.93 1.10
N CYS A 39 12.68 -2.60 -0.08
CA CYS A 39 13.28 -3.59 -0.97
C CYS A 39 14.56 -4.22 -0.37
N SER A 40 15.39 -3.43 0.32
CA SER A 40 16.59 -3.95 0.99
C SER A 40 16.25 -4.85 2.16
N TYR A 41 15.19 -4.51 2.91
CA TYR A 41 14.72 -5.35 4.01
C TYR A 41 14.20 -6.69 3.48
N LEU A 42 13.43 -6.72 2.40
CA LEU A 42 12.99 -7.97 1.79
C LEU A 42 14.14 -8.82 1.26
N LYS A 43 15.19 -8.19 0.68
CA LYS A 43 16.42 -8.89 0.27
C LYS A 43 17.16 -9.47 1.47
N TYR A 44 17.28 -8.74 2.57
CA TYR A 44 17.89 -9.22 3.81
C TYR A 44 17.14 -10.46 4.33
N LEU A 45 15.82 -10.43 4.36
CA LEU A 45 14.98 -11.56 4.74
C LEU A 45 14.95 -12.69 3.70
N ARG A 46 15.57 -12.49 2.53
CA ARG A 46 15.58 -13.45 1.41
C ARG A 46 14.20 -13.79 0.88
N VAL A 47 13.26 -12.86 0.96
CA VAL A 47 11.95 -13.01 0.31
C VAL A 47 12.16 -13.03 -1.21
N PRO A 48 11.79 -14.11 -1.91
CA PRO A 48 11.90 -14.14 -3.37
C PRO A 48 10.81 -13.23 -3.96
N VAL A 49 11.20 -12.22 -4.75
CA VAL A 49 10.27 -11.27 -5.36
C VAL A 49 10.36 -11.39 -6.88
N GLN A 50 9.38 -12.08 -7.48
CA GLN A 50 9.24 -12.26 -8.93
C GLN A 50 7.94 -11.64 -9.46
N ARG A 51 6.90 -11.51 -8.61
CA ARG A 51 5.61 -10.92 -8.94
C ARG A 51 5.22 -9.89 -7.90
N VAL A 52 4.99 -8.67 -8.35
CA VAL A 52 4.64 -7.53 -7.48
C VAL A 52 3.26 -7.02 -7.87
N LEU A 53 2.39 -6.85 -6.89
CA LEU A 53 1.13 -6.13 -7.00
C LEU A 53 1.27 -4.79 -6.29
N ASP A 54 0.95 -3.72 -6.98
CA ASP A 54 0.79 -2.38 -6.41
C ASP A 54 -0.69 -2.00 -6.55
N VAL A 55 -1.43 -2.08 -5.46
CA VAL A 55 -2.87 -1.85 -5.45
C VAL A 55 -3.20 -0.46 -4.89
N GLY A 56 -3.85 0.36 -5.73
CA GLY A 56 -3.93 1.81 -5.59
C GLY A 56 -2.61 2.45 -6.02
N CYS A 57 -2.06 1.98 -7.16
CA CYS A 57 -0.71 2.33 -7.61
C CYS A 57 -0.56 3.81 -8.02
N GLY A 58 -1.65 4.56 -8.10
CA GLY A 58 -1.64 5.98 -8.42
C GLY A 58 -0.87 6.28 -9.72
N ILE A 59 0.10 7.17 -9.63
CA ILE A 59 0.96 7.54 -10.77
C ILE A 59 2.10 6.54 -11.02
N GLY A 60 2.17 5.43 -10.27
CA GLY A 60 3.13 4.36 -10.49
C GLY A 60 4.52 4.58 -9.91
N LEU A 61 4.64 5.26 -8.77
CA LEU A 61 5.93 5.57 -8.13
C LEU A 61 6.73 4.30 -7.82
N TRP A 62 6.09 3.24 -7.39
CA TRP A 62 6.75 1.97 -7.08
C TRP A 62 7.27 1.21 -8.30
N LYS A 63 6.74 1.47 -9.50
CA LYS A 63 7.16 0.72 -10.71
C LYS A 63 8.66 0.84 -10.99
N GLY A 64 9.19 2.06 -10.91
CA GLY A 64 10.63 2.30 -11.08
C GLY A 64 11.49 1.69 -9.97
N ILE A 65 11.03 1.80 -8.72
CA ILE A 65 11.68 1.23 -7.54
C ILE A 65 11.77 -0.30 -7.66
N VAL A 66 10.65 -0.95 -8.00
CA VAL A 66 10.61 -2.41 -8.19
C VAL A 66 11.56 -2.84 -9.31
N ALA A 67 11.55 -2.15 -10.45
CA ALA A 67 12.44 -2.46 -11.57
C ALA A 67 13.93 -2.35 -11.19
N GLN A 68 14.28 -1.35 -10.37
CA GLN A 68 15.65 -1.15 -9.89
C GLN A 68 16.10 -2.23 -8.90
N HIS A 69 15.24 -2.57 -7.94
CA HIS A 69 15.62 -3.46 -6.84
C HIS A 69 15.39 -4.94 -7.13
N PHE A 70 14.41 -5.26 -7.98
CA PHE A 70 14.06 -6.62 -8.38
C PHE A 70 13.99 -6.72 -9.90
N PRO A 71 15.15 -6.63 -10.61
CA PRO A 71 15.17 -6.68 -12.05
C PRO A 71 14.60 -8.02 -12.54
N GLY A 72 13.65 -7.95 -13.47
CA GLY A 72 12.93 -9.13 -13.96
C GLY A 72 11.64 -9.48 -13.22
N ALA A 73 11.32 -8.83 -12.10
CA ALA A 73 10.02 -9.00 -11.45
C ALA A 73 8.89 -8.43 -12.31
N ALA A 74 7.81 -9.19 -12.45
CA ALA A 74 6.59 -8.73 -13.12
C ALA A 74 5.81 -7.78 -12.19
N TYR A 75 5.66 -6.52 -12.62
CA TYR A 75 4.91 -5.50 -11.89
C TYR A 75 3.48 -5.39 -12.41
N HIS A 76 2.51 -5.47 -11.50
CA HIS A 76 1.08 -5.36 -11.76
C HIS A 76 0.53 -4.15 -11.00
N GLY A 77 0.23 -3.07 -11.72
CA GLY A 77 -0.44 -1.88 -11.18
C GLY A 77 -1.95 -2.03 -11.27
N VAL A 78 -2.64 -1.89 -10.14
CA VAL A 78 -4.11 -1.86 -10.05
C VAL A 78 -4.52 -0.53 -9.45
N GLU A 79 -5.45 0.17 -10.11
CA GLU A 79 -5.86 1.51 -9.70
C GLU A 79 -7.39 1.66 -9.75
N PHE A 80 -7.94 2.41 -8.81
CA PHE A 80 -9.38 2.67 -8.75
C PHE A 80 -9.80 3.80 -9.69
N SER A 81 -8.96 4.80 -9.88
CA SER A 81 -9.21 5.96 -10.75
C SER A 81 -9.23 5.58 -12.22
N ALA A 82 -10.38 5.73 -12.86
CA ALA A 82 -10.49 5.53 -14.31
C ALA A 82 -9.56 6.48 -15.11
N TYR A 83 -9.38 7.72 -14.61
CA TYR A 83 -8.46 8.70 -15.21
C TYR A 83 -7.01 8.20 -15.25
N LEU A 84 -6.50 7.64 -14.14
CA LEU A 84 -5.14 7.10 -14.13
C LEU A 84 -5.02 5.79 -14.88
N CYS A 85 -6.05 4.93 -14.85
CA CYS A 85 -6.06 3.71 -15.64
C CYS A 85 -5.94 4.01 -17.14
N GLU A 86 -6.70 5.00 -17.64
CA GLU A 86 -6.61 5.44 -19.03
C GLU A 86 -5.24 6.05 -19.33
N ARG A 87 -4.73 6.92 -18.45
CA ARG A 87 -3.48 7.67 -18.66
C ARG A 87 -2.23 6.79 -18.64
N PHE A 88 -2.18 5.80 -17.77
CA PHE A 88 -0.97 4.98 -17.53
C PHE A 88 -1.11 3.51 -17.94
N GLY A 89 -2.29 3.10 -18.41
CA GLY A 89 -2.56 1.71 -18.80
C GLY A 89 -2.66 0.75 -17.62
N TRP A 90 -3.09 1.23 -16.43
CA TRP A 90 -3.29 0.38 -15.27
C TRP A 90 -4.55 -0.48 -15.40
N GLN A 91 -4.56 -1.63 -14.76
CA GLN A 91 -5.76 -2.42 -14.58
C GLN A 91 -6.70 -1.69 -13.60
N GLN A 92 -7.95 -1.44 -14.00
CA GLN A 92 -8.92 -0.86 -13.08
C GLN A 92 -9.38 -1.89 -12.07
N GLY A 93 -9.36 -1.52 -10.77
CA GLY A 93 -9.77 -2.39 -9.69
C GLY A 93 -9.71 -1.72 -8.32
N SER A 94 -10.20 -2.42 -7.30
CA SER A 94 -10.22 -1.95 -5.92
C SER A 94 -9.54 -2.95 -5.00
N VAL A 95 -8.78 -2.46 -4.02
CA VAL A 95 -8.20 -3.30 -2.97
C VAL A 95 -9.26 -4.12 -2.22
N VAL A 96 -10.51 -3.68 -2.22
CA VAL A 96 -11.62 -4.31 -1.50
C VAL A 96 -11.99 -5.69 -2.07
N ASP A 97 -11.88 -5.85 -3.40
CA ASP A 97 -12.39 -7.03 -4.11
C ASP A 97 -11.53 -7.47 -5.30
N TYR A 98 -10.38 -6.83 -5.53
CA TYR A 98 -9.45 -7.27 -6.56
C TYR A 98 -9.11 -8.75 -6.37
N ALA A 99 -9.20 -9.52 -7.44
CA ALA A 99 -8.88 -10.94 -7.46
C ALA A 99 -7.80 -11.23 -8.49
N ALA A 100 -6.82 -12.01 -8.09
CA ALA A 100 -5.79 -12.55 -8.96
C ALA A 100 -5.87 -14.08 -9.00
N HIS A 101 -5.44 -14.67 -10.11
CA HIS A 101 -5.38 -16.12 -10.27
C HIS A 101 -4.39 -16.76 -9.28
N GLU A 102 -3.27 -16.08 -9.05
CA GLU A 102 -2.23 -16.49 -8.11
C GLU A 102 -1.81 -15.33 -7.22
N PRO A 103 -1.44 -15.59 -5.95
CA PRO A 103 -0.94 -14.55 -5.05
C PRO A 103 0.42 -14.01 -5.50
N PHE A 104 0.81 -12.87 -4.95
CA PHE A 104 2.02 -12.13 -5.28
C PHE A 104 3.10 -12.32 -4.21
N ASP A 105 4.36 -12.20 -4.62
CA ASP A 105 5.51 -12.27 -3.72
C ASP A 105 5.66 -10.98 -2.90
N LEU A 106 5.29 -9.84 -3.49
CA LEU A 106 5.18 -8.55 -2.81
C LEU A 106 3.87 -7.88 -3.20
N VAL A 107 3.11 -7.47 -2.18
CA VAL A 107 1.92 -6.63 -2.35
C VAL A 107 2.22 -5.27 -1.73
N ILE A 108 1.93 -4.20 -2.45
CA ILE A 108 2.08 -2.81 -2.00
C ILE A 108 0.70 -2.18 -1.93
N CYS A 109 0.39 -1.52 -0.81
CA CYS A 109 -0.81 -0.74 -0.61
C CYS A 109 -0.47 0.52 0.19
N GLN A 110 -0.14 1.60 -0.51
CA GLN A 110 0.29 2.86 0.07
C GLN A 110 -0.77 3.95 -0.10
N GLY A 111 -1.19 4.56 1.02
CA GLY A 111 -2.10 5.70 1.01
C GLY A 111 -3.55 5.40 0.57
N VAL A 112 -3.96 4.14 0.50
CA VAL A 112 -5.28 3.72 -0.02
C VAL A 112 -6.31 3.50 1.07
N LEU A 113 -5.94 2.80 2.12
CA LEU A 113 -6.86 2.29 3.14
C LEU A 113 -7.65 3.38 3.89
N PRO A 114 -7.12 4.60 4.11
CA PRO A 114 -7.87 5.67 4.76
C PRO A 114 -9.11 6.13 4.00
N TYR A 115 -9.19 5.88 2.68
CA TYR A 115 -10.37 6.23 1.87
C TYR A 115 -11.52 5.24 1.98
N LEU A 116 -11.32 4.11 2.63
CA LEU A 116 -12.31 3.03 2.71
C LEU A 116 -13.24 3.23 3.90
N SER A 117 -14.53 2.94 3.69
CA SER A 117 -15.48 2.84 4.80
C SER A 117 -15.06 1.71 5.77
N PRO A 118 -15.47 1.72 7.05
CA PRO A 118 -15.10 0.66 7.99
C PRO A 118 -15.42 -0.77 7.51
N PRO A 119 -16.57 -1.06 6.87
CA PRO A 119 -16.84 -2.37 6.28
C PRO A 119 -15.89 -2.72 5.12
N ASP A 120 -15.60 -1.74 4.25
CA ASP A 120 -14.71 -1.96 3.12
C ASP A 120 -13.26 -2.10 3.56
N LEU A 121 -12.82 -1.37 4.60
CA LEU A 121 -11.51 -1.56 5.21
C LEU A 121 -11.31 -3.01 5.68
N LYS A 122 -12.29 -3.58 6.39
CA LYS A 122 -12.20 -4.98 6.84
C LYS A 122 -12.03 -5.93 5.66
N ARG A 123 -12.79 -5.72 4.58
CA ARG A 123 -12.70 -6.54 3.36
C ARG A 123 -11.34 -6.38 2.68
N ALA A 124 -10.84 -5.15 2.58
CA ALA A 124 -9.55 -4.84 1.98
C ALA A 124 -8.39 -5.49 2.74
N LEU A 125 -8.37 -5.39 4.08
CA LEU A 125 -7.32 -6.00 4.90
C LEU A 125 -7.29 -7.52 4.76
N HIS A 126 -8.45 -8.17 4.77
CA HIS A 126 -8.55 -9.60 4.49
C HIS A 126 -8.06 -9.95 3.07
N ASN A 127 -8.44 -9.13 2.08
CA ASN A 127 -8.03 -9.35 0.68
C ASN A 127 -6.53 -9.18 0.48
N LEU A 128 -5.90 -8.17 1.12
CA LEU A 128 -4.44 -7.98 1.08
C LEU A 128 -3.70 -9.21 1.60
N GLY A 129 -4.16 -9.79 2.72
CA GLY A 129 -3.60 -11.05 3.24
C GLY A 129 -3.70 -12.21 2.26
N ARG A 130 -4.83 -12.33 1.55
CA ARG A 130 -5.04 -13.35 0.51
C ARG A 130 -4.17 -13.16 -0.73
N LEU A 131 -3.93 -11.92 -1.12
CA LEU A 131 -3.15 -11.57 -2.31
C LEU A 131 -1.65 -11.76 -2.10
N SER A 132 -1.18 -11.78 -0.84
CA SER A 132 0.24 -11.90 -0.50
C SER A 132 0.62 -13.31 -0.08
N LYS A 133 1.60 -13.92 -0.76
CA LYS A 133 2.27 -15.16 -0.34
C LYS A 133 3.69 -14.94 0.20
N GLY A 134 4.26 -13.76 0.00
CA GLY A 134 5.59 -13.37 0.46
C GLY A 134 5.50 -12.20 1.44
N ALA A 135 5.68 -10.98 0.97
CA ALA A 135 5.64 -9.78 1.79
C ALA A 135 4.51 -8.83 1.39
N LEU A 136 4.10 -7.99 2.34
CA LEU A 136 3.14 -6.93 2.12
C LEU A 136 3.73 -5.63 2.71
N TYR A 137 3.72 -4.55 1.94
CA TYR A 137 3.98 -3.19 2.41
C TYR A 137 2.67 -2.43 2.48
N VAL A 138 2.33 -1.93 3.67
CA VAL A 138 1.14 -1.10 3.90
C VAL A 138 1.53 0.19 4.57
N GLU A 139 1.10 1.30 3.99
CA GLU A 139 1.14 2.62 4.60
C GLU A 139 -0.27 3.20 4.65
N ALA A 140 -0.68 3.63 5.82
CA ALA A 140 -1.95 4.27 6.03
C ALA A 140 -1.86 5.21 7.23
N VAL A 141 -2.33 6.44 7.06
CA VAL A 141 -2.46 7.38 8.17
C VAL A 141 -3.56 6.92 9.10
N SER A 142 -3.27 6.86 10.38
CA SER A 142 -4.19 6.45 11.43
C SER A 142 -4.75 7.66 12.21
N ARG A 143 -5.78 7.43 13.02
CA ARG A 143 -6.30 8.44 13.95
C ARG A 143 -5.20 8.92 14.89
N GLU A 144 -4.37 8.01 15.39
CA GLU A 144 -3.31 8.30 16.33
C GLU A 144 -2.22 9.23 15.73
N ASP A 145 -2.03 9.21 14.41
CA ASP A 145 -1.10 10.11 13.73
C ASP A 145 -1.63 11.55 13.71
N TYR A 146 -2.94 11.74 13.53
CA TYR A 146 -3.59 13.06 13.67
C TYR A 146 -3.56 13.54 15.13
N GLU A 147 -3.82 12.67 16.11
CA GLU A 147 -3.82 13.01 17.54
C GLU A 147 -2.44 13.41 18.06
N ARG A 148 -1.36 12.93 17.40
CA ARG A 148 0.04 13.26 17.73
C ARG A 148 0.60 14.45 16.96
N ASP A 149 -0.20 15.09 16.13
CA ASP A 149 0.22 16.21 15.28
C ASP A 149 1.41 15.85 14.36
N THR A 150 1.45 14.59 13.88
CA THR A 150 2.50 14.10 12.97
C THR A 150 2.12 14.29 11.51
N ILE A 151 0.89 14.74 11.23
CA ILE A 151 0.34 14.92 9.90
C ILE A 151 0.12 16.40 9.64
N ASP A 152 0.66 16.89 8.52
CA ASP A 152 0.31 18.19 7.98
C ASP A 152 -1.09 18.11 7.33
N GLU A 153 -2.10 18.62 8.05
CA GLU A 153 -3.51 18.57 7.59
C GLU A 153 -3.73 19.44 6.34
N ASP A 154 -2.92 20.46 6.09
CA ASP A 154 -3.03 21.30 4.90
C ASP A 154 -2.56 20.58 3.63
N LEU A 155 -1.63 19.64 3.78
CA LEU A 155 -1.12 18.79 2.69
C LEU A 155 -1.83 17.44 2.60
N THR A 156 -2.80 17.16 3.48
CA THR A 156 -3.50 15.87 3.52
C THR A 156 -4.91 16.01 2.96
N ASP A 157 -5.39 14.98 2.28
CA ASP A 157 -6.78 14.91 1.84
C ASP A 157 -7.70 14.63 3.04
N ASN A 158 -8.51 15.62 3.42
CA ASN A 158 -9.42 15.53 4.56
C ASN A 158 -10.68 14.67 4.31
N ARG A 159 -10.82 14.05 3.12
CA ARG A 159 -11.94 13.15 2.78
C ARG A 159 -11.72 11.72 3.25
N VAL A 160 -10.73 11.48 4.09
CA VAL A 160 -10.36 10.17 4.62
C VAL A 160 -11.13 9.81 5.89
N PHE A 161 -11.28 8.52 6.14
CA PHE A 161 -11.70 7.99 7.43
C PHE A 161 -10.49 7.92 8.36
N ARG A 162 -10.60 8.50 9.55
CA ARG A 162 -9.53 8.43 10.57
C ARG A 162 -9.68 7.12 11.37
N HIS A 163 -9.29 6.02 10.76
CA HIS A 163 -9.30 4.70 11.42
C HIS A 163 -8.22 4.61 12.49
N ARG A 164 -8.44 3.82 13.53
CA ARG A 164 -7.42 3.51 14.53
C ARG A 164 -6.36 2.58 13.95
N ALA A 165 -5.09 2.79 14.31
CA ALA A 165 -3.97 1.92 13.92
C ALA A 165 -4.21 0.44 14.29
N GLU A 166 -4.87 0.20 15.43
CA GLU A 166 -5.26 -1.14 15.88
C GLU A 166 -6.12 -1.89 14.85
N LEU A 167 -7.04 -1.20 14.14
CA LEU A 167 -7.89 -1.85 13.14
C LEU A 167 -7.07 -2.39 11.96
N TYR A 168 -6.08 -1.62 11.52
CA TYR A 168 -5.16 -2.08 10.47
C TYR A 168 -4.37 -3.31 10.94
N ARG A 169 -3.75 -3.23 12.14
CA ARG A 169 -2.96 -4.32 12.70
C ARG A 169 -3.77 -5.60 12.89
N ARG A 170 -4.93 -5.51 13.53
CA ARG A 170 -5.78 -6.69 13.74
C ARG A 170 -6.22 -7.35 12.44
N GLY A 171 -6.61 -6.55 11.43
CA GLY A 171 -7.05 -7.10 10.15
C GLY A 171 -5.92 -7.75 9.36
N LEU A 172 -4.70 -7.19 9.40
CA LEU A 172 -3.54 -7.77 8.73
C LEU A 172 -2.97 -8.98 9.47
N ALA A 173 -3.04 -9.01 10.81
CA ALA A 173 -2.52 -10.11 11.63
C ALA A 173 -3.23 -11.46 11.38
N GLU A 174 -4.42 -11.45 10.78
CA GLU A 174 -5.12 -12.68 10.36
C GLU A 174 -4.28 -13.49 9.34
N GLY A 175 -3.58 -12.81 8.42
CA GLY A 175 -2.81 -13.45 7.34
C GLY A 175 -1.31 -13.16 7.35
N CYS A 176 -0.84 -12.19 8.16
CA CYS A 176 0.54 -11.71 8.13
C CYS A 176 1.11 -11.52 9.53
N LEU A 177 2.45 -11.42 9.61
CA LEU A 177 3.22 -11.03 10.78
C LEU A 177 3.75 -9.61 10.57
N GLU A 178 3.62 -8.73 11.56
CA GLU A 178 4.16 -7.37 11.51
C GLU A 178 5.68 -7.41 11.75
N LEU A 179 6.45 -6.84 10.80
CA LEU A 179 7.91 -6.71 10.90
C LEU A 179 8.34 -5.29 11.30
N GLY A 180 7.42 -4.32 11.25
CA GLY A 180 7.69 -2.91 11.48
C GLY A 180 7.94 -2.12 10.19
N GLY A 181 7.92 -0.78 10.30
CA GLY A 181 8.11 0.11 9.15
C GLY A 181 7.08 -0.05 8.02
N GLY A 182 5.88 -0.52 8.32
CA GLY A 182 4.86 -0.83 7.32
C GLY A 182 5.04 -2.15 6.59
N VAL A 183 6.10 -2.92 6.91
CA VAL A 183 6.39 -4.21 6.28
C VAL A 183 5.77 -5.34 7.09
N TRP A 184 5.12 -6.24 6.38
CA TRP A 184 4.45 -7.44 6.89
C TRP A 184 4.93 -8.66 6.10
N LEU A 185 5.07 -9.79 6.76
CA LEU A 185 5.38 -11.07 6.13
C LEU A 185 4.13 -11.96 6.13
N SER A 186 3.77 -12.49 4.97
CA SER A 186 2.68 -13.47 4.87
C SER A 186 2.99 -14.70 5.74
N ARG A 187 1.99 -15.22 6.44
CA ARG A 187 2.14 -16.48 7.18
C ARG A 187 2.38 -17.70 6.27
N GLN A 188 2.22 -17.52 4.95
CA GLN A 188 2.53 -18.53 3.93
C GLN A 188 3.98 -18.45 3.45
N ALA A 189 4.71 -17.39 3.82
CA ALA A 189 6.09 -17.21 3.39
C ALA A 189 7.02 -18.19 4.14
N GLU A 190 7.79 -18.95 3.36
CA GLU A 190 8.80 -19.87 3.88
C GLU A 190 10.11 -19.12 4.15
N VAL A 191 10.07 -18.13 5.05
CA VAL A 191 11.20 -17.29 5.41
C VAL A 191 11.51 -17.48 6.90
N PRO A 192 12.74 -17.90 7.28
CA PRO A 192 13.11 -17.99 8.66
C PRO A 192 13.24 -16.59 9.27
N LEU A 193 12.55 -16.34 10.38
CA LEU A 193 12.64 -15.11 11.16
C LEU A 193 13.22 -15.43 12.54
N PHE A 194 14.08 -14.54 13.04
CA PHE A 194 14.45 -14.54 14.45
C PHE A 194 13.39 -13.81 15.29
N GLU A 195 13.29 -14.16 16.58
CA GLU A 195 12.28 -13.61 17.49
C GLU A 195 12.24 -12.07 17.56
N LEU A 196 13.36 -11.40 17.36
CA LEU A 196 13.43 -9.94 17.38
C LEU A 196 13.16 -9.28 16.01
N GLU A 197 12.95 -10.05 14.97
CA GLU A 197 12.66 -9.54 13.62
C GLU A 197 11.17 -9.29 13.36
N HIS A 198 10.31 -9.69 14.30
CA HIS A 198 8.88 -9.44 14.20
C HIS A 198 8.32 -8.90 15.52
N ALA A 199 7.24 -8.11 15.42
CA ALA A 199 6.51 -7.71 16.59
C ALA A 199 5.83 -8.94 17.19
N SER A 200 6.17 -9.29 18.44
CA SER A 200 5.45 -10.29 19.21
C SER A 200 3.99 -9.86 19.26
N GLY A 201 3.07 -10.73 18.83
CA GLY A 201 1.65 -10.41 18.83
C GLY A 201 1.20 -9.95 20.22
N LEU A 202 0.70 -8.72 20.27
CA LEU A 202 -0.05 -8.19 21.40
C LEU A 202 -1.43 -8.84 21.46
#